data_815b947dff20dc94d5438eb9ff0024a3
#
_entry.id   815b947dff20dc94d5438eb9ff0024a3
#
_cell.length_a   1.000
_cell.length_b   1.000
_cell.length_c   1.000
_cell.angle_alpha   90.00
_cell.angle_beta   90.00
_cell.angle_gamma   90.00
#
_symmetry.space_group_name_H-M   'P 1'
#
loop_
_entity.id
_entity.type
_entity.pdbx_description
1 polymer ?
#
loop_
_entity_poly.entity_id
_entity_poly.type
_entity_poly.pdbx_seq_one_letter_code
_entity_poly.pdbx_strand_id
1 'polypeptide(L)'
;MTKAPAMPCRRLLLTASLAALAASAAPLLTACGFHLRRPPEFAFRSIYVDMPASSTLGAELKRQLASAGLQVITDAAEKNRAQVILQALQDSRERSVVGLNAAGQVREYQLRVRFGFRLVTPAGHVALPDAEILREIDQSYSESAALSKEAEADMLYQSMQSDVVQQALERIAAIQLPGAAL
;
A
#
# COMPACT_ATOMS: atom_id res chain seq x y z
N MET A 1 -35.38 -46.64 58.02
CA MET A 1 -34.08 -46.29 57.42
C MET A 1 -34.33 -45.73 56.03
N THR A 2 -34.47 -44.42 55.90
CA THR A 2 -34.82 -43.74 54.66
C THR A 2 -33.61 -42.96 54.20
N LYS A 3 -33.06 -43.35 53.06
CA LYS A 3 -31.88 -42.77 52.43
C LYS A 3 -32.32 -41.60 51.55
N ALA A 4 -31.87 -40.39 51.87
CA ALA A 4 -32.16 -39.21 51.11
C ALA A 4 -31.43 -39.20 49.73
N PRO A 5 -32.04 -38.75 48.65
CA PRO A 5 -31.36 -38.64 47.35
C PRO A 5 -30.48 -37.42 47.27
N ALA A 6 -29.23 -37.63 46.85
CA ALA A 6 -28.27 -36.59 46.59
C ALA A 6 -28.69 -35.77 45.36
N MET A 7 -28.74 -34.44 45.51
CA MET A 7 -29.00 -33.48 44.38
C MET A 7 -27.73 -33.19 43.57
N PRO A 8 -27.60 -33.70 42.34
CA PRO A 8 -26.51 -33.35 41.45
C PRO A 8 -26.79 -32.11 40.57
N CYS A 9 -27.96 -31.47 40.70
CA CYS A 9 -28.45 -30.47 39.73
C CYS A 9 -27.71 -29.14 39.72
N ARG A 10 -27.10 -28.73 40.83
CA ARG A 10 -26.54 -27.37 40.96
C ARG A 10 -25.23 -27.22 40.22
N ARG A 11 -24.40 -28.24 40.10
CA ARG A 11 -23.11 -28.21 39.36
C ARG A 11 -23.34 -28.31 37.85
N LEU A 12 -24.33 -29.04 37.40
CA LEU A 12 -24.71 -29.17 35.98
C LEU A 12 -25.29 -27.86 35.43
N LEU A 13 -26.04 -27.11 36.21
CA LEU A 13 -26.59 -25.81 35.82
C LEU A 13 -25.50 -24.73 35.70
N LEU A 14 -24.48 -24.77 36.57
CA LEU A 14 -23.37 -23.82 36.52
C LEU A 14 -22.43 -24.07 35.33
N THR A 15 -22.21 -25.32 34.93
CA THR A 15 -21.41 -25.66 33.76
C THR A 15 -22.12 -25.37 32.45
N ALA A 16 -23.46 -25.58 32.42
CA ALA A 16 -24.29 -25.26 31.26
C ALA A 16 -24.36 -23.74 30.98
N SER A 17 -24.46 -22.91 32.05
CA SER A 17 -24.49 -21.46 31.90
C SER A 17 -23.11 -20.88 31.44
N LEU A 18 -21.99 -21.45 31.91
CA LEU A 18 -20.67 -21.04 31.46
C LEU A 18 -20.41 -21.38 29.98
N ALA A 19 -20.87 -22.55 29.53
CA ALA A 19 -20.77 -22.96 28.13
C ALA A 19 -21.65 -22.10 27.19
N ALA A 20 -22.85 -21.69 27.65
CA ALA A 20 -23.73 -20.80 26.90
C ALA A 20 -23.15 -19.38 26.75
N LEU A 21 -22.48 -18.85 27.79
CA LEU A 21 -21.76 -17.54 27.68
C LEU A 21 -20.58 -17.60 26.75
N ALA A 22 -19.83 -18.70 26.75
CA ALA A 22 -18.67 -18.88 25.84
C ALA A 22 -19.11 -19.02 24.38
N ALA A 23 -20.23 -19.67 24.12
CA ALA A 23 -20.78 -19.84 22.77
C ALA A 23 -21.36 -18.54 22.20
N SER A 24 -21.85 -17.62 23.03
CA SER A 24 -22.36 -16.31 22.58
C SER A 24 -21.26 -15.28 22.31
N ALA A 25 -20.05 -15.46 22.84
CA ALA A 25 -18.90 -14.58 22.60
C ALA A 25 -18.16 -14.91 21.28
N ALA A 26 -18.31 -16.11 20.75
CA ALA A 26 -17.62 -16.55 19.52
C ALA A 26 -17.96 -15.72 18.27
N PRO A 27 -19.20 -15.29 17.99
CA PRO A 27 -19.52 -14.49 16.82
C PRO A 27 -19.04 -13.04 16.90
N LEU A 28 -18.70 -12.51 18.09
CA LEU A 28 -18.20 -11.14 18.24
C LEU A 28 -16.76 -10.97 17.78
N LEU A 29 -15.97 -12.02 17.74
CA LEU A 29 -14.59 -12.02 17.27
C LEU A 29 -14.44 -11.99 15.74
N THR A 30 -15.48 -12.37 15.00
CA THR A 30 -15.49 -12.33 13.53
C THR A 30 -16.01 -11.01 12.96
N ALA A 31 -16.55 -10.12 13.80
CA ALA A 31 -17.11 -8.83 13.38
C ALA A 31 -16.04 -7.76 13.05
N CYS A 32 -14.79 -7.92 13.52
CA CYS A 32 -13.67 -7.13 13.04
C CYS A 32 -13.28 -7.69 11.66
N GLY A 33 -13.79 -7.13 10.59
CA GLY A 33 -13.52 -7.52 9.19
C GLY A 33 -12.03 -7.47 8.80
N PHE A 34 -11.18 -8.14 9.56
CA PHE A 34 -9.75 -8.25 9.34
C PHE A 34 -9.50 -9.22 8.18
N HIS A 35 -9.48 -8.67 6.97
CA HIS A 35 -9.07 -9.44 5.80
C HIS A 35 -7.59 -9.24 5.58
N LEU A 36 -6.82 -10.33 5.60
CA LEU A 36 -5.44 -10.29 5.11
C LEU A 36 -5.48 -9.77 3.66
N ARG A 37 -4.72 -8.71 3.40
CA ARG A 37 -4.61 -8.13 2.05
C ARG A 37 -4.04 -9.21 1.13
N ARG A 38 -4.83 -9.65 0.15
CA ARG A 38 -4.35 -10.59 -0.86
C ARG A 38 -3.34 -9.88 -1.76
N PRO A 39 -2.28 -10.57 -2.19
CA PRO A 39 -1.39 -10.04 -3.22
C PRO A 39 -2.22 -9.64 -4.45
N PRO A 40 -1.90 -8.53 -5.12
CA PRO A 40 -2.59 -8.15 -6.34
C PRO A 40 -2.37 -9.22 -7.42
N GLU A 41 -3.44 -9.60 -8.12
CA GLU A 41 -3.38 -10.50 -9.27
C GLU A 41 -3.24 -9.66 -10.55
N PHE A 42 -2.32 -10.04 -11.44
CA PHE A 42 -2.05 -9.32 -12.66
C PHE A 42 -2.50 -10.11 -13.88
N ALA A 43 -3.08 -9.42 -14.89
CA ALA A 43 -3.49 -10.01 -16.16
C ALA A 43 -2.28 -10.35 -17.08
N PHE A 44 -1.04 -10.12 -16.65
CA PHE A 44 0.19 -10.34 -17.38
C PHE A 44 1.27 -10.90 -16.46
N ARG A 45 2.35 -11.43 -17.06
CA ARG A 45 3.44 -12.10 -16.32
C ARG A 45 4.78 -11.37 -16.40
N SER A 46 4.94 -10.45 -17.35
CA SER A 46 6.19 -9.71 -17.52
C SER A 46 5.94 -8.23 -17.74
N ILE A 47 6.78 -7.42 -17.11
CA ILE A 47 6.71 -5.95 -17.17
C ILE A 47 8.11 -5.36 -17.30
N TYR A 48 8.25 -4.34 -18.13
CA TYR A 48 9.39 -3.44 -18.14
C TYR A 48 9.01 -2.13 -17.46
N VAL A 49 9.85 -1.66 -16.52
CA VAL A 49 9.63 -0.40 -15.79
C VAL A 49 10.63 0.63 -16.32
N ASP A 50 10.12 1.55 -17.15
CA ASP A 50 10.89 2.62 -17.78
C ASP A 50 11.04 3.79 -16.80
N MET A 51 12.01 3.67 -15.92
CA MET A 51 12.37 4.68 -14.92
C MET A 51 13.88 4.74 -14.75
N PRO A 52 14.44 5.93 -14.45
CA PRO A 52 15.86 6.10 -14.18
C PRO A 52 16.35 5.13 -13.09
N ALA A 53 17.58 4.61 -13.23
CA ALA A 53 18.17 3.73 -12.23
C ALA A 53 18.36 4.43 -10.86
N SER A 54 18.45 5.74 -10.84
CA SER A 54 18.55 6.57 -9.64
C SER A 54 17.22 6.77 -8.90
N SER A 55 16.07 6.40 -9.53
CA SER A 55 14.76 6.54 -8.89
C SER A 55 14.59 5.54 -7.75
N THR A 56 14.46 6.05 -6.53
CA THR A 56 14.16 5.24 -5.34
C THR A 56 12.77 4.62 -5.41
N LEU A 57 11.79 5.37 -5.94
CA LEU A 57 10.43 4.91 -6.19
C LEU A 57 10.43 3.78 -7.23
N GLY A 58 11.15 3.97 -8.34
CA GLY A 58 11.29 2.95 -9.38
C GLY A 58 11.96 1.67 -8.87
N ALA A 59 12.97 1.78 -8.02
CA ALA A 59 13.62 0.63 -7.41
C ALA A 59 12.67 -0.14 -6.47
N GLU A 60 11.88 0.57 -5.67
CA GLU A 60 10.88 -0.03 -4.79
C GLU A 60 9.75 -0.69 -5.60
N LEU A 61 9.23 -0.01 -6.61
CA LEU A 61 8.19 -0.54 -7.50
C LEU A 61 8.64 -1.83 -8.18
N LYS A 62 9.88 -1.89 -8.72
CA LYS A 62 10.45 -3.10 -9.32
C LYS A 62 10.52 -4.25 -8.32
N ARG A 63 10.95 -3.99 -7.08
CA ARG A 63 10.99 -5.04 -6.02
C ARG A 63 9.60 -5.55 -5.68
N GLN A 64 8.63 -4.67 -5.55
CA GLN A 64 7.24 -5.04 -5.21
C GLN A 64 6.58 -5.84 -6.34
N LEU A 65 6.78 -5.45 -7.61
CA LEU A 65 6.29 -6.19 -8.77
C LEU A 65 6.91 -7.60 -8.84
N ALA A 66 8.23 -7.71 -8.60
CA ALA A 66 8.91 -9.00 -8.55
C ALA A 66 8.41 -9.87 -7.39
N SER A 67 8.20 -9.30 -6.20
CA SER A 67 7.66 -10.04 -5.05
C SER A 67 6.21 -10.50 -5.26
N ALA A 68 5.45 -9.80 -6.10
CA ALA A 68 4.10 -10.18 -6.52
C ALA A 68 4.09 -11.24 -7.65
N GLY A 69 5.26 -11.78 -8.04
CA GLY A 69 5.40 -12.88 -9.00
C GLY A 69 5.56 -12.47 -10.45
N LEU A 70 5.72 -11.17 -10.76
CA LEU A 70 5.97 -10.72 -12.11
C LEU A 70 7.45 -10.82 -12.49
N GLN A 71 7.72 -11.19 -13.73
CA GLN A 71 9.04 -11.06 -14.33
C GLN A 71 9.32 -9.60 -14.68
N VAL A 72 10.18 -8.94 -13.88
CA VAL A 72 10.58 -7.56 -14.15
C VAL A 72 11.79 -7.56 -15.08
N ILE A 73 11.63 -7.02 -16.28
CA ILE A 73 12.69 -6.83 -17.25
C ILE A 73 13.40 -5.52 -16.90
N THR A 74 14.72 -5.56 -16.76
CA THR A 74 15.55 -4.40 -16.37
C THR A 74 16.41 -3.88 -17.53
N ASP A 75 16.67 -4.72 -18.54
CA ASP A 75 17.45 -4.31 -19.71
C ASP A 75 16.56 -3.57 -20.72
N ALA A 76 16.91 -2.34 -21.04
CA ALA A 76 16.22 -1.53 -22.03
C ALA A 76 16.22 -2.16 -23.44
N ALA A 77 17.25 -2.94 -23.78
CA ALA A 77 17.33 -3.65 -25.05
C ALA A 77 16.24 -4.75 -25.16
N GLU A 78 15.84 -5.31 -24.03
CA GLU A 78 14.83 -6.37 -23.96
C GLU A 78 13.41 -5.85 -23.66
N LYS A 79 13.18 -4.54 -23.58
CA LYS A 79 11.89 -3.97 -23.23
C LYS A 79 10.71 -4.50 -24.05
N ASN A 80 10.96 -4.82 -25.34
CA ASN A 80 9.95 -5.34 -26.24
C ASN A 80 9.55 -6.81 -25.97
N ARG A 81 10.27 -7.51 -25.08
CA ARG A 81 9.92 -8.87 -24.58
C ARG A 81 8.92 -8.81 -23.42
N ALA A 82 8.75 -7.64 -22.80
CA ALA A 82 7.73 -7.45 -21.78
C ALA A 82 6.33 -7.49 -22.42
N GLN A 83 5.36 -8.03 -21.69
CA GLN A 83 3.96 -7.95 -22.08
C GLN A 83 3.39 -6.53 -21.89
N VAL A 84 3.92 -5.83 -20.87
CA VAL A 84 3.52 -4.46 -20.52
C VAL A 84 4.76 -3.64 -20.23
N ILE A 85 4.74 -2.39 -20.65
CA ILE A 85 5.77 -1.38 -20.39
C ILE A 85 5.15 -0.28 -19.55
N LEU A 86 5.66 -0.07 -18.35
CA LEU A 86 5.33 1.07 -17.53
C LEU A 86 6.24 2.24 -17.94
N GLN A 87 5.63 3.31 -18.40
CA GLN A 87 6.31 4.57 -18.71
C GLN A 87 6.03 5.56 -17.59
N ALA A 88 7.07 5.96 -16.86
CA ALA A 88 6.96 7.04 -15.89
C ALA A 88 6.88 8.38 -16.62
N LEU A 89 5.88 9.18 -16.30
CA LEU A 89 5.63 10.51 -16.82
C LEU A 89 6.16 11.57 -15.85
N GLN A 90 6.06 11.27 -14.55
CA GLN A 90 6.52 12.14 -13.48
C GLN A 90 6.96 11.31 -12.27
N ASP A 91 8.07 11.69 -11.66
CA ASP A 91 8.56 11.16 -10.38
C ASP A 91 9.22 12.34 -9.65
N SER A 92 8.48 12.94 -8.70
CA SER A 92 8.97 14.13 -8.01
C SER A 92 8.66 14.10 -6.52
N ARG A 93 9.61 14.65 -5.75
CA ARG A 93 9.44 15.00 -4.34
C ARG A 93 9.57 16.50 -4.21
N GLU A 94 8.63 17.12 -3.53
CA GLU A 94 8.56 18.56 -3.36
C GLU A 94 8.39 18.89 -1.88
N ARG A 95 8.97 20.04 -1.48
CA ARG A 95 8.76 20.62 -0.16
C ARG A 95 8.48 22.10 -0.34
N SER A 96 7.33 22.53 0.17
CA SER A 96 6.89 23.93 0.08
C SER A 96 6.56 24.47 1.47
N VAL A 97 6.82 25.75 1.70
CA VAL A 97 6.44 26.44 2.92
C VAL A 97 4.95 26.75 2.83
N VAL A 98 4.17 26.32 3.83
CA VAL A 98 2.72 26.57 3.90
C VAL A 98 2.33 27.35 5.15
N GLY A 99 3.22 27.47 6.14
CA GLY A 99 2.96 28.21 7.36
C GLY A 99 4.15 29.06 7.81
N LEU A 100 3.88 30.35 8.13
CA LEU A 100 4.83 31.28 8.73
C LEU A 100 4.25 31.83 10.04
N ASN A 101 5.13 32.19 10.99
CA ASN A 101 4.72 32.94 12.16
C ASN A 101 4.70 34.47 11.90
N ALA A 102 4.30 35.26 12.88
CA ALA A 102 4.24 36.71 12.78
C ALA A 102 5.62 37.38 12.51
N ALA A 103 6.73 36.68 12.79
CA ALA A 103 8.08 37.15 12.52
C ALA A 103 8.60 36.69 11.14
N GLY A 104 7.77 36.03 10.33
CA GLY A 104 8.17 35.52 9.00
C GLY A 104 8.97 34.21 9.03
N GLN A 105 9.11 33.57 10.19
CA GLN A 105 9.83 32.30 10.29
C GLN A 105 8.92 31.15 9.90
N VAL A 106 9.48 30.12 9.25
CA VAL A 106 8.75 28.92 8.83
C VAL A 106 8.26 28.14 10.06
N ARG A 107 7.00 27.74 10.03
CA ARG A 107 6.35 26.91 11.03
C ARG A 107 5.80 25.61 10.47
N GLU A 108 5.58 25.56 9.18
CA GLU A 108 4.99 24.40 8.53
C GLU A 108 5.48 24.25 7.10
N TYR A 109 5.86 23.04 6.75
CA TYR A 109 6.13 22.61 5.38
C TYR A 109 5.06 21.65 4.92
N GLN A 110 4.71 21.70 3.64
CA GLN A 110 4.00 20.63 2.97
C GLN A 110 5.00 19.82 2.17
N LEU A 111 5.03 18.51 2.46
CA LEU A 111 5.80 17.51 1.73
C LEU A 111 4.90 16.85 0.71
N ARG A 112 5.39 16.68 -0.53
CA ARG A 112 4.64 16.05 -1.61
C ARG A 112 5.48 15.00 -2.30
N VAL A 113 4.82 13.87 -2.63
CA VAL A 113 5.33 12.84 -3.55
C VAL A 113 4.34 12.70 -4.67
N ARG A 114 4.79 12.89 -5.90
CA ARG A 114 3.96 12.79 -7.10
C ARG A 114 4.55 11.76 -8.05
N PHE A 115 3.70 10.84 -8.50
CA PHE A 115 4.05 9.82 -9.46
C PHE A 115 3.01 9.76 -10.56
N GLY A 116 3.42 10.12 -11.78
CA GLY A 116 2.63 10.00 -12.99
C GLY A 116 3.15 8.86 -13.85
N PHE A 117 2.27 8.01 -14.36
CA PHE A 117 2.65 6.89 -15.20
C PHE A 117 1.52 6.46 -16.14
N ARG A 118 1.89 5.70 -17.18
CA ARG A 118 0.96 4.97 -18.04
C ARG A 118 1.49 3.58 -18.34
N LEU A 119 0.63 2.72 -18.81
CA LEU A 119 1.01 1.38 -19.27
C LEU A 119 0.70 1.23 -20.76
N VAL A 120 1.68 0.74 -21.48
CA VAL A 120 1.54 0.44 -22.91
C VAL A 120 1.99 -1.00 -23.19
N THR A 121 1.47 -1.61 -24.24
CA THR A 121 2.03 -2.84 -24.76
C THR A 121 3.20 -2.54 -25.69
N PRO A 122 4.10 -3.50 -26.01
CA PRO A 122 5.16 -3.30 -27.00
C PRO A 122 4.64 -2.89 -28.38
N ALA A 123 3.39 -3.26 -28.71
CA ALA A 123 2.71 -2.86 -29.95
C ALA A 123 2.18 -1.40 -29.90
N GLY A 124 2.35 -0.69 -28.79
CA GLY A 124 1.92 0.70 -28.62
C GLY A 124 0.47 0.88 -28.18
N HIS A 125 -0.27 -0.19 -27.87
CA HIS A 125 -1.61 -0.06 -27.32
C HIS A 125 -1.55 0.42 -25.87
N VAL A 126 -2.38 1.40 -25.54
CA VAL A 126 -2.51 1.92 -24.16
C VAL A 126 -3.34 0.94 -23.34
N ALA A 127 -2.70 0.27 -22.37
CA ALA A 127 -3.34 -0.63 -21.40
C ALA A 127 -3.87 0.12 -20.19
N LEU A 128 -3.18 1.18 -19.76
CA LEU A 128 -3.62 2.15 -18.77
C LEU A 128 -3.28 3.55 -19.28
N PRO A 129 -4.26 4.45 -19.41
CA PRO A 129 -4.00 5.84 -19.77
C PRO A 129 -3.21 6.55 -18.65
N ASP A 130 -2.82 7.80 -18.90
CA ASP A 130 -2.07 8.61 -17.93
C ASP A 130 -2.80 8.63 -16.59
N ALA A 131 -2.10 8.17 -15.58
CA ALA A 131 -2.58 8.09 -14.20
C ALA A 131 -1.60 8.82 -13.29
N GLU A 132 -2.11 9.61 -12.37
CA GLU A 132 -1.31 10.32 -11.38
C GLU A 132 -1.69 9.85 -9.97
N ILE A 133 -0.68 9.72 -9.12
CA ILE A 133 -0.81 9.49 -7.69
C ILE A 133 -0.07 10.63 -6.99
N LEU A 134 -0.78 11.33 -6.12
CA LEU A 134 -0.25 12.41 -5.28
C LEU A 134 -0.44 12.04 -3.82
N ARG A 135 0.63 12.21 -3.03
CA ARG A 135 0.59 12.15 -1.58
C ARG A 135 1.12 13.46 -1.02
N GLU A 136 0.43 13.99 -0.03
CA GLU A 136 0.77 15.23 0.65
C GLU A 136 0.68 15.02 2.16
N ILE A 137 1.64 15.56 2.89
CA ILE A 137 1.66 15.56 4.37
C ILE A 137 2.20 16.91 4.82
N ASP A 138 1.51 17.55 5.75
CA ASP A 138 1.97 18.74 6.40
C ASP A 138 2.86 18.38 7.58
N GLN A 139 4.02 19.04 7.67
CA GLN A 139 5.02 18.83 8.71
C GLN A 139 5.26 20.11 9.47
N SER A 140 5.03 20.10 10.79
CA SER A 140 5.42 21.20 11.66
C SER A 140 6.94 21.36 11.68
N TYR A 141 7.42 22.60 11.68
CA TYR A 141 8.86 22.92 11.67
C TYR A 141 9.23 23.86 12.81
N SER A 142 10.44 23.66 13.34
CA SER A 142 11.08 24.53 14.33
C SER A 142 12.57 24.58 14.08
N GLU A 143 13.14 25.78 14.01
CA GLU A 143 14.57 25.99 13.84
C GLU A 143 15.42 25.36 14.95
N SER A 144 14.90 25.37 16.20
CA SER A 144 15.58 24.75 17.35
C SER A 144 15.67 23.22 17.26
N ALA A 145 14.88 22.59 16.39
CA ALA A 145 14.81 21.15 16.19
C ALA A 145 15.10 20.76 14.73
N ALA A 146 15.78 21.59 13.96
CA ALA A 146 15.95 21.43 12.50
C ALA A 146 16.47 20.04 12.11
N LEU A 147 17.50 19.51 12.75
CA LEU A 147 18.04 18.18 12.42
C LEU A 147 17.04 17.06 12.62
N SER A 148 16.28 17.09 13.74
CA SER A 148 15.24 16.09 13.97
C SER A 148 14.07 16.22 12.99
N LYS A 149 13.76 17.44 12.55
CA LYS A 149 12.72 17.69 11.55
C LYS A 149 13.13 17.26 10.14
N GLU A 150 14.42 17.35 9.78
CA GLU A 150 14.93 16.75 8.54
C GLU A 150 14.83 15.23 8.56
N ALA A 151 15.25 14.58 9.66
CA ALA A 151 15.11 13.13 9.80
C ALA A 151 13.64 12.67 9.76
N GLU A 152 12.73 13.44 10.36
CA GLU A 152 11.29 13.21 10.28
C GLU A 152 10.77 13.35 8.83
N ALA A 153 11.22 14.38 8.09
CA ALA A 153 10.85 14.57 6.69
C ALA A 153 11.27 13.37 5.83
N ASP A 154 12.49 12.85 6.03
CA ASP A 154 12.96 11.67 5.30
C ASP A 154 12.09 10.44 5.57
N MET A 155 11.69 10.20 6.83
CA MET A 155 10.78 9.11 7.18
C MET A 155 9.39 9.29 6.56
N LEU A 156 8.87 10.53 6.54
CA LEU A 156 7.60 10.85 5.91
C LEU A 156 7.65 10.61 4.39
N TYR A 157 8.73 11.04 3.72
CA TYR A 157 8.93 10.76 2.29
C TYR A 157 8.99 9.27 2.00
N GLN A 158 9.68 8.47 2.82
CA GLN A 158 9.71 7.01 2.66
C GLN A 158 8.32 6.39 2.81
N SER A 159 7.56 6.81 3.81
CA SER A 159 6.19 6.34 4.02
C SER A 159 5.28 6.71 2.85
N MET A 160 5.31 7.97 2.41
CA MET A 160 4.53 8.43 1.24
C MET A 160 4.92 7.69 -0.03
N GLN A 161 6.22 7.43 -0.25
CA GLN A 161 6.68 6.66 -1.41
C GLN A 161 6.11 5.23 -1.39
N SER A 162 6.15 4.56 -0.24
CA SER A 162 5.59 3.21 -0.11
C SER A 162 4.08 3.19 -0.37
N ASP A 163 3.35 4.21 0.10
CA ASP A 163 1.92 4.38 -0.21
C ASP A 163 1.66 4.59 -1.70
N VAL A 164 2.49 5.41 -2.37
CA VAL A 164 2.41 5.65 -3.81
C VAL A 164 2.66 4.36 -4.59
N VAL A 165 3.67 3.59 -4.20
CA VAL A 165 3.99 2.29 -4.83
C VAL A 165 2.84 1.31 -4.67
N GLN A 166 2.23 1.22 -3.47
CA GLN A 166 1.08 0.35 -3.24
C GLN A 166 -0.12 0.72 -4.11
N GLN A 167 -0.44 2.01 -4.23
CA GLN A 167 -1.51 2.47 -5.11
C GLN A 167 -1.19 2.23 -6.58
N ALA A 168 0.07 2.39 -6.99
CA ALA A 168 0.48 2.05 -8.35
C ALA A 168 0.27 0.57 -8.66
N LEU A 169 0.66 -0.34 -7.74
CA LEU A 169 0.43 -1.77 -7.87
C LEU A 169 -1.06 -2.12 -8.03
N GLU A 170 -1.92 -1.49 -7.22
CA GLU A 170 -3.37 -1.69 -7.32
C GLU A 170 -3.94 -1.25 -8.67
N ARG A 171 -3.50 -0.09 -9.19
CA ARG A 171 -3.91 0.38 -10.52
C ARG A 171 -3.37 -0.50 -11.64
N ILE A 172 -2.13 -0.99 -11.51
CA ILE A 172 -1.51 -1.91 -12.46
C ILE A 172 -2.23 -3.26 -12.47
N ALA A 173 -2.65 -3.76 -11.30
CA ALA A 173 -3.38 -5.02 -11.20
C ALA A 173 -4.81 -4.94 -11.75
N ALA A 174 -5.42 -3.74 -11.71
CA ALA A 174 -6.79 -3.54 -12.19
C ALA A 174 -6.93 -3.52 -13.72
N ILE A 175 -5.80 -3.51 -14.48
CA ILE A 175 -5.87 -3.46 -15.95
C ILE A 175 -6.34 -4.80 -16.52
N GLN A 176 -7.08 -4.70 -17.65
CA GLN A 176 -7.42 -5.83 -18.49
C GLN A 176 -6.68 -5.69 -19.82
N LEU A 177 -5.92 -6.70 -20.20
CA LEU A 177 -5.27 -6.71 -21.51
C LEU A 177 -6.26 -7.20 -22.56
N PRO A 178 -6.40 -6.50 -23.70
CA PRO A 178 -7.20 -7.02 -24.81
C PRO A 178 -6.56 -8.33 -25.30
N GLY A 179 -7.31 -9.43 -25.23
CA GLY A 179 -6.86 -10.76 -25.65
C GLY A 179 -6.43 -11.73 -24.54
N ALA A 180 -6.49 -11.34 -23.26
CA ALA A 180 -6.35 -12.25 -22.12
C ALA A 180 -7.73 -12.84 -21.74
N ALA A 181 -8.45 -13.42 -22.69
CA ALA A 181 -9.53 -14.33 -22.35
C ALA A 181 -8.89 -15.67 -21.98
N LEU A 182 -9.18 -16.15 -20.77
CA LEU A 182 -8.81 -17.46 -20.23
C LEU A 182 -9.35 -18.58 -21.11
#